data_25c6455f274bf5825a046d02b887f303
#
_entry.id   25c6455f274bf5825a046d02b887f303
#
_cell.length_a   1.000
_cell.length_b   1.000
_cell.length_c   1.000
_cell.angle_alpha   90.00
_cell.angle_beta   90.00
_cell.angle_gamma   90.00
#
_symmetry.space_group_name_H-M   'P 1'
#
loop_
_entity.id
_entity.type
_entity.pdbx_description
1 polymer ?
#
loop_
_entity_poly.entity_id
_entity_poly.type
_entity_poly.pdbx_seq_one_letter_code
_entity_poly.pdbx_strand_id
1 'polypeptide(L)'
;MAKSEDYPGQKKAPPQWVTGVRPPTEIAEPNLRVSVADMLAAQRAEQEVSAPSPGAVLAPASANNDESVAASDSGVLAEVKVDSIRVSPFQPRLTFSEAAIEDLANSIASVGLVKPLTVRPVGDGAYELIGGERRWRAHKLLGRETVTAYVRSVTDAMAKILALTDNEGQEALTEYERGRSYAAIMRAGEESSIRALARRVGVNHSIVSRCLLLMDLPEEVRAILDTNPGLIGGKWAKDFIEFSRTEPALLLQAVTSMRDHQWTQEHALRWLAKEVASRDQQKTPGKFTDKEISGIGKVRVDGKKVEFRCEKTVDAKRLAEQFEAFLKTIDRSLITNE
;
A
#
# COMPACT_ATOMS: atom_id res chain seq x y z
N MET A 1 -58.94 9.87 -26.55
CA MET A 1 -58.21 10.85 -27.37
C MET A 1 -57.10 11.44 -26.53
N ALA A 2 -55.90 10.97 -26.67
CA ALA A 2 -54.72 11.51 -26.06
C ALA A 2 -53.61 11.48 -27.10
N LYS A 3 -53.06 12.64 -27.42
CA LYS A 3 -52.00 12.83 -28.40
C LYS A 3 -50.65 12.53 -27.78
N SER A 4 -49.91 11.67 -28.46
CA SER A 4 -48.48 11.45 -28.28
C SER A 4 -47.70 12.63 -28.82
N GLU A 5 -46.78 13.20 -28.03
CA GLU A 5 -45.78 14.15 -28.52
C GLU A 5 -44.40 13.47 -28.56
N ASP A 6 -43.87 13.46 -29.79
CA ASP A 6 -42.51 13.00 -30.13
C ASP A 6 -41.41 13.93 -29.59
N TYR A 7 -40.38 13.37 -29.01
CA TYR A 7 -39.10 14.05 -28.74
C TYR A 7 -38.05 13.64 -29.78
N PRO A 8 -37.49 14.55 -30.59
CA PRO A 8 -36.36 14.23 -31.46
C PRO A 8 -35.01 14.40 -30.71
N GLY A 9 -34.34 13.29 -30.43
CA GLY A 9 -32.97 13.27 -29.96
C GLY A 9 -31.94 13.61 -31.05
N GLN A 10 -31.42 14.81 -31.09
CA GLN A 10 -30.27 15.15 -31.92
C GLN A 10 -28.96 14.86 -31.13
N LYS A 11 -28.27 13.82 -31.55
CA LYS A 11 -26.87 13.58 -31.18
C LYS A 11 -25.98 14.60 -31.90
N LYS A 12 -25.40 15.57 -31.21
CA LYS A 12 -24.35 16.44 -31.74
C LYS A 12 -23.05 15.64 -31.86
N ALA A 13 -22.48 15.61 -33.07
CA ALA A 13 -21.18 15.07 -33.36
C ALA A 13 -20.06 15.94 -32.67
N PRO A 14 -18.96 15.34 -32.26
CA PRO A 14 -17.83 16.07 -31.68
C PRO A 14 -17.10 16.90 -32.74
N PRO A 15 -16.46 18.01 -32.36
CA PRO A 15 -15.78 18.91 -33.29
C PRO A 15 -14.55 18.25 -33.92
N GLN A 16 -14.45 18.37 -35.24
CA GLN A 16 -13.27 17.98 -36.03
C GLN A 16 -12.18 19.03 -35.90
N TRP A 17 -11.19 18.73 -35.06
CA TRP A 17 -9.86 19.35 -35.20
C TRP A 17 -8.84 18.35 -34.61
N VAL A 18 -8.02 17.89 -35.40
CA VAL A 18 -6.61 17.51 -35.39
C VAL A 18 -6.39 16.46 -36.47
N THR A 19 -6.12 16.91 -37.67
CA THR A 19 -5.43 16.13 -38.69
C THR A 19 -3.96 16.43 -38.56
N GLY A 20 -3.15 15.46 -38.23
CA GLY A 20 -1.68 15.63 -38.18
C GLY A 20 -0.92 14.61 -37.37
N VAL A 21 -1.40 13.36 -37.28
CA VAL A 21 -0.57 12.27 -36.78
C VAL A 21 -0.47 11.19 -37.86
N ARG A 22 0.74 10.95 -38.36
CA ARG A 22 1.05 9.82 -39.22
C ARG A 22 0.73 8.53 -38.44
N PRO A 23 0.16 7.51 -39.09
CA PRO A 23 -0.01 6.20 -38.48
C PRO A 23 1.36 5.59 -38.15
N PRO A 24 1.54 4.94 -37.03
CA PRO A 24 2.77 4.21 -36.76
C PRO A 24 2.89 3.05 -37.74
N THR A 25 4.07 2.92 -38.29
CA THR A 25 4.48 1.81 -39.15
C THR A 25 4.25 0.50 -38.39
N GLU A 26 3.54 -0.39 -39.03
CA GLU A 26 3.22 -1.73 -38.57
C GLU A 26 4.52 -2.49 -38.30
N ILE A 27 4.92 -2.60 -37.04
CA ILE A 27 6.01 -3.48 -36.61
C ILE A 27 5.33 -4.85 -36.43
N ALA A 28 5.65 -5.77 -37.34
CA ALA A 28 5.23 -7.17 -37.26
C ALA A 28 5.69 -7.75 -35.91
N GLU A 29 4.76 -8.06 -35.04
CA GLU A 29 5.05 -8.82 -33.81
C GLU A 29 5.52 -10.23 -34.20
N PRO A 30 6.66 -10.71 -33.66
CA PRO A 30 7.04 -12.10 -33.84
C PRO A 30 6.04 -12.97 -33.06
N ASN A 31 5.31 -13.77 -33.82
CA ASN A 31 4.35 -14.77 -33.31
C ASN A 31 5.08 -15.92 -32.62
N LEU A 32 5.57 -15.72 -31.41
CA LEU A 32 6.16 -16.76 -30.54
C LEU A 32 5.04 -17.45 -29.76
N ARG A 33 4.20 -18.19 -30.45
CA ARG A 33 3.42 -19.27 -29.83
C ARG A 33 4.34 -20.48 -29.69
N VAL A 34 5.13 -20.49 -28.63
CA VAL A 34 5.81 -21.71 -28.18
C VAL A 34 4.72 -22.65 -27.65
N SER A 35 4.51 -23.78 -28.31
CA SER A 35 3.52 -24.75 -27.88
C SER A 35 4.01 -25.46 -26.61
N VAL A 36 3.08 -25.89 -25.77
CA VAL A 36 3.41 -26.67 -24.56
C VAL A 36 4.22 -27.95 -24.91
N ALA A 37 4.02 -28.47 -26.13
CA ALA A 37 4.78 -29.60 -26.66
C ALA A 37 6.26 -29.24 -26.91
N ASP A 38 6.55 -28.03 -27.39
CA ASP A 38 7.91 -27.56 -27.65
C ASP A 38 8.67 -27.30 -26.34
N MET A 39 7.97 -26.81 -25.28
CA MET A 39 8.54 -26.67 -23.94
C MET A 39 8.89 -28.02 -23.29
N LEU A 40 8.03 -29.02 -23.46
CA LEU A 40 8.28 -30.39 -22.98
C LEU A 40 9.40 -31.09 -23.76
N ALA A 41 9.55 -30.83 -25.05
CA ALA A 41 10.65 -31.34 -25.87
C ALA A 41 11.99 -30.72 -25.46
N ALA A 42 12.02 -29.40 -25.16
CA ALA A 42 13.23 -28.72 -24.67
C ALA A 42 13.69 -29.28 -23.31
N GLN A 43 12.76 -29.53 -22.38
CA GLN A 43 13.06 -30.14 -21.08
C GLN A 43 13.59 -31.58 -21.19
N ARG A 44 13.12 -32.37 -22.17
CA ARG A 44 13.66 -33.72 -22.41
C ARG A 44 15.06 -33.68 -22.99
N ALA A 45 15.37 -32.73 -23.86
CA ALA A 45 16.69 -32.58 -24.43
C ALA A 45 17.76 -32.19 -23.39
N GLU A 46 17.39 -31.38 -22.38
CA GLU A 46 18.27 -31.03 -21.26
C GLU A 46 18.52 -32.22 -20.29
N GLN A 47 17.58 -33.17 -20.16
CA GLN A 47 17.75 -34.38 -19.33
C GLN A 47 18.62 -35.47 -19.98
N GLU A 48 18.68 -35.52 -21.31
CA GLU A 48 19.50 -36.53 -22.02
C GLU A 48 21.00 -36.20 -22.09
N VAL A 49 21.38 -34.94 -21.83
CA VAL A 49 22.81 -34.50 -21.81
C VAL A 49 23.49 -34.76 -20.45
N SER A 50 22.75 -35.20 -19.41
CA SER A 50 23.26 -35.38 -18.05
C SER A 50 23.36 -36.83 -17.58
N ALA A 51 23.52 -37.81 -18.48
CA ALA A 51 23.78 -39.19 -18.10
C ALA A 51 25.28 -39.50 -18.04
N PRO A 52 25.86 -39.86 -16.91
CA PRO A 52 27.28 -40.24 -16.85
C PRO A 52 27.49 -41.68 -17.35
N SER A 53 28.51 -41.85 -18.21
CA SER A 53 29.00 -43.15 -18.67
C SER A 53 29.53 -43.99 -17.53
N PRO A 54 29.34 -45.31 -17.55
CA PRO A 54 29.82 -46.20 -16.49
C PRO A 54 31.27 -46.58 -16.70
N GLY A 55 32.12 -46.29 -15.71
CA GLY A 55 33.43 -46.97 -15.59
C GLY A 55 34.57 -46.10 -15.14
N ALA A 56 34.78 -46.00 -13.80
CA ALA A 56 36.12 -45.92 -13.20
C ALA A 56 36.02 -46.16 -11.69
N VAL A 57 36.53 -47.28 -11.28
CA VAL A 57 36.82 -47.64 -9.86
C VAL A 57 38.07 -46.93 -9.44
N LEU A 58 38.08 -46.18 -8.34
CA LEU A 58 39.26 -45.93 -7.50
C LEU A 58 38.89 -45.42 -6.09
N ALA A 59 39.65 -45.84 -5.15
CA ALA A 59 39.58 -45.92 -3.72
C ALA A 59 39.53 -44.59 -2.93
N PRO A 60 39.39 -44.66 -1.56
CA PRO A 60 38.90 -43.57 -0.73
C PRO A 60 40.00 -42.59 -0.28
N ALA A 61 39.73 -41.32 -0.27
CA ALA A 61 40.55 -40.31 0.40
C ALA A 61 39.67 -39.42 1.27
N SER A 62 39.95 -39.51 2.54
CA SER A 62 39.90 -38.53 3.63
C SER A 62 38.81 -37.43 3.64
N ALA A 63 38.10 -37.44 4.74
CA ALA A 63 37.23 -36.43 5.29
C ALA A 63 37.81 -35.01 5.22
N ASN A 64 37.03 -34.09 4.63
CA ASN A 64 36.96 -32.71 5.08
C ASN A 64 35.49 -32.32 5.12
N ASN A 65 35.02 -32.14 6.35
CA ASN A 65 33.69 -31.57 6.64
C ASN A 65 33.65 -30.14 6.12
N ASP A 66 32.98 -29.95 5.01
CA ASP A 66 32.36 -28.68 4.66
C ASP A 66 30.89 -28.99 4.39
N GLU A 67 30.13 -29.05 5.49
CA GLU A 67 28.66 -29.08 5.43
C GLU A 67 28.15 -27.74 4.96
N SER A 68 28.20 -27.49 3.66
CA SER A 68 27.23 -26.59 3.03
C SER A 68 25.91 -27.35 2.97
N VAL A 69 25.13 -27.18 4.03
CA VAL A 69 23.77 -27.73 4.14
C VAL A 69 22.91 -27.04 3.08
N ALA A 70 22.87 -27.61 1.89
CA ALA A 70 21.71 -27.51 1.02
C ALA A 70 20.59 -28.26 1.73
N ALA A 71 19.87 -27.56 2.63
CA ALA A 71 18.69 -28.08 3.28
C ALA A 71 17.70 -28.44 2.18
N SER A 72 17.54 -29.75 1.96
CA SER A 72 16.48 -30.31 1.12
C SER A 72 15.15 -29.77 1.65
N ASP A 73 14.44 -28.98 0.81
CA ASP A 73 13.18 -28.28 1.11
C ASP A 73 11.98 -29.27 1.27
N SER A 74 12.23 -30.53 1.56
CA SER A 74 11.25 -31.58 1.73
C SER A 74 10.75 -31.63 3.16
N GLY A 75 9.65 -30.91 3.43
CA GLY A 75 8.89 -31.07 4.67
C GLY A 75 8.30 -32.49 4.77
N VAL A 76 8.24 -33.05 5.99
CA VAL A 76 7.61 -34.33 6.28
C VAL A 76 6.14 -34.11 6.63
N LEU A 77 5.24 -34.85 5.99
CA LEU A 77 3.82 -34.86 6.34
C LEU A 77 3.64 -35.67 7.63
N ALA A 78 3.04 -35.08 8.65
CA ALA A 78 2.81 -35.74 9.94
C ALA A 78 1.49 -35.25 10.58
N GLU A 79 0.95 -36.13 11.46
CA GLU A 79 -0.14 -35.74 12.37
C GLU A 79 0.46 -35.07 13.61
N VAL A 80 0.07 -33.82 13.83
CA VAL A 80 0.58 -32.98 14.93
C VAL A 80 -0.56 -32.66 15.89
N LYS A 81 -0.31 -32.72 17.20
CA LYS A 81 -1.32 -32.30 18.20
C LYS A 81 -1.64 -30.84 18.06
N VAL A 82 -2.94 -30.51 17.96
CA VAL A 82 -3.42 -29.13 17.79
C VAL A 82 -2.94 -28.20 18.92
N ASP A 83 -2.88 -28.70 20.15
CA ASP A 83 -2.44 -27.95 21.32
C ASP A 83 -0.91 -27.76 21.42
N SER A 84 -0.12 -28.55 20.68
CA SER A 84 1.33 -28.37 20.60
C SER A 84 1.73 -27.28 19.59
N ILE A 85 0.77 -26.75 18.82
CA ILE A 85 1.02 -25.73 17.81
C ILE A 85 0.82 -24.33 18.41
N ARG A 86 1.83 -23.48 18.29
CA ARG A 86 1.81 -22.05 18.68
C ARG A 86 1.78 -21.18 17.44
N VAL A 87 1.04 -20.07 17.52
CA VAL A 87 1.02 -19.08 16.43
C VAL A 87 2.40 -18.43 16.34
N SER A 88 2.91 -18.30 15.12
CA SER A 88 4.18 -17.61 14.88
C SER A 88 4.06 -16.12 15.19
N PRO A 89 5.07 -15.49 15.84
CA PRO A 89 5.13 -14.06 15.99
C PRO A 89 5.29 -13.33 14.63
N PHE A 90 5.59 -14.08 13.56
CA PHE A 90 5.79 -13.55 12.20
C PHE A 90 4.52 -13.63 11.34
N GLN A 91 3.37 -14.02 11.92
CA GLN A 91 2.12 -14.08 11.15
C GLN A 91 1.74 -12.70 10.61
N PRO A 92 1.56 -12.58 9.29
CA PRO A 92 1.27 -11.30 8.68
C PRO A 92 -0.16 -10.84 8.91
N ARG A 93 -1.13 -11.77 9.00
CA ARG A 93 -2.55 -11.46 9.13
C ARG A 93 -2.89 -11.01 10.54
N LEU A 94 -3.53 -9.84 10.65
CA LEU A 94 -3.91 -9.21 11.92
C LEU A 94 -5.33 -9.55 12.36
N THR A 95 -6.26 -9.68 11.40
CA THR A 95 -7.68 -9.84 11.70
C THR A 95 -8.23 -11.12 11.08
N PHE A 96 -9.11 -11.78 11.82
CA PHE A 96 -9.79 -13.00 11.39
C PHE A 96 -11.28 -12.85 11.64
N SER A 97 -12.11 -13.10 10.63
CA SER A 97 -13.56 -13.16 10.77
C SER A 97 -13.95 -14.48 11.44
N GLU A 98 -14.65 -14.40 12.57
CA GLU A 98 -15.16 -15.60 13.28
C GLU A 98 -16.11 -16.39 12.40
N ALA A 99 -17.05 -15.72 11.72
CA ALA A 99 -17.97 -16.38 10.80
C ALA A 99 -17.22 -17.14 9.68
N ALA A 100 -16.16 -16.55 9.12
CA ALA A 100 -15.36 -17.23 8.10
C ALA A 100 -14.53 -18.42 8.65
N ILE A 101 -14.24 -18.44 9.96
CA ILE A 101 -13.62 -19.60 10.62
C ILE A 101 -14.67 -20.69 10.85
N GLU A 102 -15.88 -20.35 11.25
CA GLU A 102 -16.99 -21.27 11.43
C GLU A 102 -17.38 -21.95 10.11
N ASP A 103 -17.51 -21.17 9.03
CA ASP A 103 -17.78 -21.73 7.69
C ASP A 103 -16.70 -22.72 7.27
N LEU A 104 -15.43 -22.39 7.51
CA LEU A 104 -14.31 -23.27 7.22
C LEU A 104 -14.32 -24.52 8.12
N ALA A 105 -14.69 -24.41 9.39
CA ALA A 105 -14.84 -25.54 10.31
C ALA A 105 -15.92 -26.50 9.82
N ASN A 106 -17.09 -25.97 9.43
CA ASN A 106 -18.18 -26.79 8.85
C ASN A 106 -17.74 -27.50 7.56
N SER A 107 -16.98 -26.83 6.71
CA SER A 107 -16.41 -27.44 5.52
C SER A 107 -15.41 -28.57 5.86
N ILE A 108 -14.51 -28.33 6.81
CA ILE A 108 -13.54 -29.36 7.27
C ILE A 108 -14.25 -30.54 7.93
N ALA A 109 -15.33 -30.31 8.67
CA ALA A 109 -16.12 -31.38 9.27
C ALA A 109 -16.77 -32.28 8.22
N SER A 110 -17.21 -31.71 7.10
CA SER A 110 -17.93 -32.44 6.05
C SER A 110 -17.01 -33.14 5.03
N VAL A 111 -15.93 -32.49 4.62
CA VAL A 111 -15.06 -32.97 3.51
C VAL A 111 -13.67 -33.39 3.99
N GLY A 112 -13.28 -32.98 5.19
CA GLY A 112 -11.92 -33.18 5.71
C GLY A 112 -10.97 -32.00 5.36
N LEU A 113 -9.74 -32.10 5.85
CA LEU A 113 -8.69 -31.12 5.59
C LEU A 113 -8.05 -31.36 4.23
N VAL A 114 -8.32 -30.49 3.25
CA VAL A 114 -7.78 -30.65 1.88
C VAL A 114 -6.31 -30.21 1.79
N LYS A 115 -5.92 -29.13 2.46
CA LYS A 115 -4.54 -28.61 2.45
C LYS A 115 -3.96 -28.69 3.86
N PRO A 116 -2.85 -29.43 4.10
CA PRO A 116 -2.19 -29.51 5.40
C PRO A 116 -1.73 -28.15 5.92
N LEU A 117 -1.51 -28.03 7.23
CA LEU A 117 -0.83 -26.88 7.82
C LEU A 117 0.66 -26.90 7.43
N THR A 118 1.34 -25.76 7.60
CA THR A 118 2.81 -25.70 7.53
C THR A 118 3.32 -25.29 8.90
N VAL A 119 4.15 -26.13 9.51
CA VAL A 119 4.71 -25.90 10.85
C VAL A 119 6.21 -26.16 10.86
N ARG A 120 6.93 -25.58 11.86
CA ARG A 120 8.32 -25.92 12.16
C ARG A 120 8.47 -26.35 13.61
N PRO A 121 9.41 -27.28 13.94
CA PRO A 121 9.69 -27.64 15.33
C PRO A 121 10.43 -26.48 16.02
N VAL A 122 10.04 -26.21 17.27
CA VAL A 122 10.67 -25.17 18.12
C VAL A 122 11.23 -25.72 19.44
N GLY A 123 11.42 -27.03 19.52
CA GLY A 123 11.89 -27.74 20.72
C GLY A 123 10.73 -28.26 21.57
N ASP A 124 11.07 -29.14 22.54
CA ASP A 124 10.15 -29.73 23.53
C ASP A 124 8.84 -30.32 22.98
N GLY A 125 8.87 -30.81 21.75
CA GLY A 125 7.68 -31.33 21.07
C GLY A 125 6.66 -30.27 20.65
N ALA A 126 7.01 -28.99 20.74
CA ALA A 126 6.18 -27.87 20.29
C ALA A 126 6.49 -27.47 18.84
N TYR A 127 5.49 -26.96 18.19
CA TYR A 127 5.57 -26.50 16.79
C TYR A 127 5.16 -25.03 16.66
N GLU A 128 5.80 -24.32 15.76
CA GLU A 128 5.42 -22.96 15.37
C GLU A 128 4.69 -23.01 14.03
N LEU A 129 3.53 -22.38 13.96
CA LEU A 129 2.67 -22.33 12.80
C LEU A 129 3.19 -21.29 11.79
N ILE A 130 3.68 -21.76 10.65
CA ILE A 130 4.14 -20.90 9.55
C ILE A 130 2.97 -20.52 8.63
N GLY A 131 2.11 -21.51 8.28
CA GLY A 131 0.99 -21.29 7.37
C GLY A 131 -0.25 -22.08 7.74
N GLY A 132 -1.44 -21.55 7.41
CA GLY A 132 -2.72 -22.22 7.64
C GLY A 132 -3.42 -21.85 8.95
N GLU A 133 -3.26 -20.65 9.49
CA GLU A 133 -3.85 -20.25 10.78
C GLU A 133 -5.37 -20.39 10.84
N ARG A 134 -6.10 -20.04 9.78
CA ARG A 134 -7.57 -20.24 9.72
C ARG A 134 -7.94 -21.72 9.87
N ARG A 135 -7.17 -22.62 9.23
CA ARG A 135 -7.38 -24.09 9.31
C ARG A 135 -7.07 -24.62 10.70
N TRP A 136 -6.02 -24.13 11.34
CA TRP A 136 -5.69 -24.47 12.73
C TRP A 136 -6.78 -24.00 13.70
N ARG A 137 -7.25 -22.74 13.59
CA ARG A 137 -8.36 -22.22 14.40
C ARG A 137 -9.64 -23.03 14.18
N ALA A 138 -9.95 -23.40 12.96
CA ALA A 138 -11.10 -24.28 12.65
C ALA A 138 -10.97 -25.66 13.31
N HIS A 139 -9.77 -26.27 13.34
CA HIS A 139 -9.54 -27.53 14.05
C HIS A 139 -9.72 -27.40 15.56
N LYS A 140 -9.26 -26.27 16.14
CA LYS A 140 -9.53 -25.96 17.56
C LYS A 140 -11.03 -25.83 17.85
N LEU A 141 -11.77 -25.13 16.98
CA LEU A 141 -13.22 -24.98 17.12
C LEU A 141 -13.95 -26.32 17.04
N LEU A 142 -13.47 -27.25 16.19
CA LEU A 142 -14.02 -28.60 16.07
C LEU A 142 -13.58 -29.55 17.20
N GLY A 143 -12.73 -29.13 18.14
CA GLY A 143 -12.21 -29.99 19.20
C GLY A 143 -11.36 -31.15 18.70
N ARG A 144 -10.71 -31.02 17.54
CA ARG A 144 -9.84 -32.07 16.99
C ARG A 144 -8.54 -32.15 17.78
N GLU A 145 -8.11 -33.38 18.14
CA GLU A 145 -6.86 -33.61 18.89
C GLU A 145 -5.63 -33.40 18.02
N THR A 146 -5.70 -33.83 16.75
CA THR A 146 -4.59 -33.77 15.79
C THR A 146 -5.01 -33.03 14.51
N VAL A 147 -3.99 -32.62 13.76
CA VAL A 147 -4.14 -32.01 12.44
C VAL A 147 -2.96 -32.43 11.55
N THR A 148 -3.24 -32.68 10.29
CA THR A 148 -2.21 -32.99 9.31
C THR A 148 -1.40 -31.72 8.98
N ALA A 149 -0.08 -31.83 9.11
CA ALA A 149 0.82 -30.69 8.85
C ALA A 149 2.10 -31.14 8.11
N TYR A 150 2.62 -30.26 7.27
CA TYR A 150 3.99 -30.34 6.76
C TYR A 150 4.94 -29.77 7.82
N VAL A 151 5.76 -30.64 8.39
CA VAL A 151 6.80 -30.27 9.35
C VAL A 151 8.07 -29.95 8.59
N ARG A 152 8.53 -28.68 8.65
CA ARG A 152 9.71 -28.22 7.93
C ARG A 152 10.70 -27.58 8.92
N SER A 153 11.96 -28.00 8.87
CA SER A 153 13.04 -27.38 9.63
C SER A 153 13.55 -26.17 8.85
N VAL A 154 13.07 -25.00 9.21
CA VAL A 154 13.42 -23.74 8.52
C VAL A 154 13.90 -22.68 9.52
N THR A 155 14.79 -21.81 9.06
CA THR A 155 15.26 -20.64 9.82
C THR A 155 14.14 -19.60 10.00
N ASP A 156 14.31 -18.67 10.95
CA ASP A 156 13.36 -17.55 11.15
C ASP A 156 13.16 -16.73 9.87
N ALA A 157 14.26 -16.48 9.15
CA ALA A 157 14.21 -15.76 7.87
C ALA A 157 13.32 -16.47 6.83
N MET A 158 13.48 -17.78 6.71
CA MET A 158 12.67 -18.57 5.79
C MET A 158 11.22 -18.68 6.28
N ALA A 159 10.98 -18.83 7.59
CA ALA A 159 9.64 -18.87 8.16
C ALA A 159 8.83 -17.60 7.86
N LYS A 160 9.44 -16.42 7.97
CA LYS A 160 8.82 -15.13 7.62
C LYS A 160 8.44 -15.06 6.15
N ILE A 161 9.31 -15.49 5.25
CA ILE A 161 9.04 -15.53 3.81
C ILE A 161 7.90 -16.51 3.50
N LEU A 162 7.94 -17.71 4.05
CA LEU A 162 6.90 -18.71 3.85
C LEU A 162 5.54 -18.23 4.37
N ALA A 163 5.49 -17.57 5.53
CA ALA A 163 4.27 -17.00 6.07
C ALA A 163 3.64 -15.94 5.14
N LEU A 164 4.46 -15.20 4.40
CA LEU A 164 3.98 -14.25 3.39
C LEU A 164 3.45 -14.95 2.13
N THR A 165 4.12 -16.02 1.69
CA THR A 165 3.80 -16.67 0.42
C THR A 165 2.68 -17.73 0.54
N ASP A 166 2.46 -18.34 1.71
CA ASP A 166 1.40 -19.37 1.91
C ASP A 166 -0.04 -18.81 1.82
N ASN A 167 -0.19 -17.48 1.76
CA ASN A 167 -1.51 -16.84 1.64
C ASN A 167 -2.08 -16.81 0.20
N GLU A 168 -1.43 -17.44 -0.78
CA GLU A 168 -1.98 -17.60 -2.13
C GLU A 168 -3.17 -18.57 -2.12
N GLY A 169 -4.38 -18.02 -2.24
CA GLY A 169 -5.64 -18.78 -2.32
C GLY A 169 -6.66 -18.49 -1.22
N GLN A 170 -6.33 -17.59 -0.26
CA GLN A 170 -7.27 -17.03 0.72
C GLN A 170 -7.35 -15.51 0.52
N GLU A 171 -8.29 -14.85 1.22
CA GLU A 171 -8.36 -13.38 1.20
C GLU A 171 -6.96 -12.77 1.26
N ALA A 172 -6.60 -12.01 0.23
CA ALA A 172 -5.26 -11.43 0.10
C ALA A 172 -4.94 -10.56 1.32
N LEU A 173 -3.70 -10.66 1.83
CA LEU A 173 -3.21 -9.73 2.85
C LEU A 173 -3.36 -8.28 2.38
N THR A 174 -3.76 -7.41 3.28
CA THR A 174 -3.80 -5.96 3.01
C THR A 174 -2.39 -5.42 2.74
N GLU A 175 -2.29 -4.26 2.12
CA GLU A 175 -0.99 -3.63 1.88
C GLU A 175 -0.29 -3.24 3.19
N TYR A 176 -1.05 -2.93 4.25
CA TYR A 176 -0.52 -2.64 5.58
C TYR A 176 0.09 -3.90 6.24
N GLU A 177 -0.62 -5.02 6.23
CA GLU A 177 -0.13 -6.30 6.78
C GLU A 177 1.14 -6.77 6.06
N ARG A 178 1.18 -6.65 4.72
CA ARG A 178 2.41 -6.92 3.94
C ARG A 178 3.53 -5.95 4.31
N GLY A 179 3.23 -4.66 4.46
CA GLY A 179 4.19 -3.63 4.85
C GLY A 179 4.86 -3.93 6.19
N ARG A 180 4.08 -4.36 7.20
CA ARG A 180 4.62 -4.80 8.50
C ARG A 180 5.61 -5.94 8.37
N SER A 181 5.24 -6.96 7.61
CA SER A 181 6.08 -8.14 7.39
C SER A 181 7.35 -7.80 6.63
N TYR A 182 7.25 -7.00 5.57
CA TYR A 182 8.42 -6.51 4.82
C TYR A 182 9.35 -5.68 5.71
N ALA A 183 8.80 -4.78 6.53
CA ALA A 183 9.59 -3.99 7.47
C ALA A 183 10.29 -4.86 8.53
N ALA A 184 9.65 -5.93 8.99
CA ALA A 184 10.26 -6.86 9.94
C ALA A 184 11.45 -7.60 9.31
N ILE A 185 11.34 -8.06 8.07
CA ILE A 185 12.42 -8.71 7.32
C ILE A 185 13.60 -7.74 7.09
N MET A 186 13.30 -6.51 6.65
CA MET A 186 14.33 -5.49 6.40
C MET A 186 15.05 -5.08 7.69
N ARG A 187 14.33 -4.90 8.81
CA ARG A 187 14.95 -4.55 10.12
C ARG A 187 15.81 -5.68 10.67
N ALA A 188 15.46 -6.93 10.43
CA ALA A 188 16.26 -8.07 10.82
C ALA A 188 17.56 -8.21 9.99
N GLY A 189 17.75 -7.39 8.96
CA GLY A 189 18.90 -7.46 8.06
C GLY A 189 18.92 -8.70 7.17
N GLU A 190 17.77 -9.40 7.05
CA GLU A 190 17.65 -10.64 6.26
C GLU A 190 17.71 -10.36 4.75
N GLU A 191 17.37 -9.13 4.35
CA GLU A 191 17.49 -8.66 2.98
C GLU A 191 18.18 -7.29 2.94
N SER A 192 19.07 -7.12 1.98
CA SER A 192 19.89 -5.90 1.85
C SER A 192 19.19 -4.76 1.14
N SER A 193 18.09 -5.02 0.43
CA SER A 193 17.39 -4.01 -0.35
C SER A 193 15.95 -4.41 -0.66
N ILE A 194 15.11 -3.39 -0.94
CA ILE A 194 13.72 -3.59 -1.39
C ILE A 194 13.67 -4.47 -2.65
N ARG A 195 14.63 -4.33 -3.57
CA ARG A 195 14.69 -5.15 -4.79
C ARG A 195 15.02 -6.60 -4.50
N ALA A 196 15.91 -6.87 -3.55
CA ALA A 196 16.23 -8.23 -3.13
C ALA A 196 15.02 -8.90 -2.47
N LEU A 197 14.37 -8.20 -1.54
CA LEU A 197 13.13 -8.67 -0.92
C LEU A 197 12.03 -8.94 -1.95
N ALA A 198 11.81 -8.02 -2.90
CA ALA A 198 10.79 -8.17 -3.94
C ALA A 198 11.03 -9.43 -4.81
N ARG A 199 12.26 -9.69 -5.20
CA ARG A 199 12.63 -10.94 -5.92
C ARG A 199 12.36 -12.18 -5.10
N ARG A 200 12.70 -12.14 -3.81
CA ARG A 200 12.54 -13.29 -2.92
C ARG A 200 11.08 -13.65 -2.64
N VAL A 201 10.21 -12.65 -2.50
CA VAL A 201 8.76 -12.87 -2.30
C VAL A 201 7.96 -12.96 -3.60
N GLY A 202 8.61 -12.85 -4.76
CA GLY A 202 7.97 -13.01 -6.07
C GLY A 202 7.04 -11.87 -6.48
N VAL A 203 7.25 -10.63 -5.99
CA VAL A 203 6.41 -9.47 -6.31
C VAL A 203 7.21 -8.32 -6.91
N ASN A 204 6.53 -7.36 -7.55
CA ASN A 204 7.19 -6.19 -8.08
C ASN A 204 7.71 -5.30 -6.93
N HIS A 205 8.93 -4.74 -7.10
CA HIS A 205 9.55 -3.86 -6.10
C HIS A 205 8.70 -2.62 -5.76
N SER A 206 7.90 -2.12 -6.70
CA SER A 206 6.98 -1.00 -6.45
C SER A 206 5.87 -1.34 -5.47
N ILE A 207 5.43 -2.61 -5.43
CA ILE A 207 4.46 -3.11 -4.45
C ILE A 207 5.10 -3.12 -3.07
N VAL A 208 6.32 -3.66 -2.93
CA VAL A 208 7.05 -3.69 -1.66
C VAL A 208 7.28 -2.27 -1.15
N SER A 209 7.76 -1.36 -2.00
CA SER A 209 7.99 0.04 -1.65
C SER A 209 6.71 0.73 -1.17
N ARG A 210 5.58 0.52 -1.86
CA ARG A 210 4.28 1.09 -1.52
C ARG A 210 3.75 0.56 -0.18
N CYS A 211 3.91 -0.72 0.08
CA CYS A 211 3.54 -1.32 1.36
C CYS A 211 4.40 -0.78 2.51
N LEU A 212 5.71 -0.61 2.29
CA LEU A 212 6.63 -0.08 3.28
C LEU A 212 6.34 1.38 3.65
N LEU A 213 5.83 2.20 2.71
CA LEU A 213 5.43 3.58 3.00
C LEU A 213 4.40 3.67 4.13
N LEU A 214 3.51 2.66 4.28
CA LEU A 214 2.54 2.65 5.37
C LEU A 214 3.20 2.54 6.76
N MET A 215 4.45 2.09 6.83
CA MET A 215 5.22 2.02 8.08
C MET A 215 5.78 3.38 8.52
N ASP A 216 5.79 4.38 7.63
CA ASP A 216 6.20 5.76 7.92
C ASP A 216 5.07 6.59 8.55
N LEU A 217 3.85 6.04 8.63
CA LEU A 217 2.74 6.67 9.34
C LEU A 217 3.02 6.72 10.85
N PRO A 218 2.51 7.75 11.56
CA PRO A 218 2.62 7.87 13.02
C PRO A 218 2.13 6.62 13.76
N GLU A 219 2.68 6.38 14.94
CA GLU A 219 2.37 5.19 15.73
C GLU A 219 0.88 5.12 16.12
N GLU A 220 0.28 6.25 16.45
CA GLU A 220 -1.13 6.35 16.79
C GLU A 220 -2.04 5.97 15.61
N VAL A 221 -1.65 6.34 14.39
CA VAL A 221 -2.36 5.94 13.17
C VAL A 221 -2.16 4.45 12.92
N ARG A 222 -0.94 3.94 13.07
CA ARG A 222 -0.64 2.52 12.91
C ARG A 222 -1.39 1.65 13.91
N ALA A 223 -1.57 2.11 15.15
CA ALA A 223 -2.38 1.42 16.15
C ALA A 223 -3.85 1.24 15.70
N ILE A 224 -4.42 2.21 14.98
CA ILE A 224 -5.75 2.06 14.37
C ILE A 224 -5.70 1.05 13.22
N LEU A 225 -4.65 1.08 12.39
CA LEU A 225 -4.49 0.13 11.29
C LEU A 225 -4.23 -1.29 11.77
N ASP A 226 -3.67 -1.50 12.95
CA ASP A 226 -3.48 -2.83 13.54
C ASP A 226 -4.80 -3.55 13.78
N THR A 227 -5.87 -2.80 14.04
CA THR A 227 -7.23 -3.34 14.19
C THR A 227 -8.07 -3.23 12.91
N ASN A 228 -7.68 -2.34 11.98
CA ASN A 228 -8.40 -2.08 10.72
C ASN A 228 -7.41 -1.99 9.54
N PRO A 229 -6.73 -3.09 9.17
CA PRO A 229 -5.58 -3.06 8.26
C PRO A 229 -5.91 -2.65 6.81
N GLY A 230 -7.17 -2.68 6.43
CA GLY A 230 -7.65 -2.22 5.10
C GLY A 230 -7.99 -0.73 5.02
N LEU A 231 -7.88 0.01 6.13
CA LEU A 231 -8.38 1.38 6.21
C LEU A 231 -7.61 2.35 5.30
N ILE A 232 -6.29 2.20 5.21
CA ILE A 232 -5.43 3.00 4.34
C ILE A 232 -4.69 2.08 3.36
N GLY A 233 -4.90 2.28 2.05
CA GLY A 233 -4.14 1.61 1.00
C GLY A 233 -2.84 2.33 0.68
N GLY A 234 -1.84 1.60 0.22
CA GLY A 234 -0.52 2.13 -0.09
C GLY A 234 -0.51 3.19 -1.19
N LYS A 235 -1.54 3.22 -2.05
CA LYS A 235 -1.73 4.28 -3.05
C LYS A 235 -1.81 5.66 -2.40
N TRP A 236 -2.48 5.74 -1.25
CA TRP A 236 -2.77 6.99 -0.53
C TRP A 236 -1.77 7.27 0.60
N ALA A 237 -0.90 6.31 0.91
CA ALA A 237 0.03 6.41 2.04
C ALA A 237 0.86 7.70 2.02
N LYS A 238 1.34 8.11 0.84
CA LYS A 238 2.16 9.30 0.68
C LYS A 238 1.43 10.57 1.10
N ASP A 239 0.16 10.70 0.71
CA ASP A 239 -0.65 11.88 1.02
C ASP A 239 -0.92 11.95 2.54
N PHE A 240 -1.25 10.83 3.17
CA PHE A 240 -1.43 10.76 4.62
C PHE A 240 -0.14 11.05 5.40
N ILE A 241 1.03 10.59 4.90
CA ILE A 241 2.34 10.89 5.50
C ILE A 241 2.65 12.39 5.40
N GLU A 242 2.29 13.07 4.33
CA GLU A 242 2.48 14.52 4.19
C GLU A 242 1.69 15.26 5.27
N PHE A 243 0.42 14.92 5.48
CA PHE A 243 -0.39 15.49 6.56
C PHE A 243 0.14 15.13 7.95
N SER A 244 0.77 13.96 8.13
CA SER A 244 1.35 13.58 9.42
C SER A 244 2.48 14.50 9.86
N ARG A 245 3.19 15.12 8.92
CA ARG A 245 4.31 16.04 9.19
C ARG A 245 3.84 17.45 9.51
N THR A 246 2.73 17.87 8.93
CA THR A 246 2.22 19.24 9.06
C THR A 246 1.13 19.37 10.12
N GLU A 247 0.19 18.43 10.16
CA GLU A 247 -0.99 18.48 11.00
C GLU A 247 -1.33 17.08 11.59
N PRO A 248 -0.47 16.52 12.47
CA PRO A 248 -0.63 15.15 12.99
C PRO A 248 -1.95 14.94 13.75
N ALA A 249 -2.43 15.96 14.48
CA ALA A 249 -3.68 15.87 15.23
C ALA A 249 -4.91 15.79 14.30
N LEU A 250 -4.91 16.53 13.19
CA LEU A 250 -5.98 16.45 12.19
C LEU A 250 -5.94 15.10 11.47
N LEU A 251 -4.75 14.60 11.16
CA LEU A 251 -4.60 13.29 10.56
C LEU A 251 -5.22 12.20 11.45
N LEU A 252 -4.89 12.19 12.73
CA LEU A 252 -5.45 11.22 13.67
C LEU A 252 -6.98 11.31 13.73
N GLN A 253 -7.53 12.52 13.75
CA GLN A 253 -8.98 12.74 13.71
C GLN A 253 -9.60 12.19 12.42
N ALA A 254 -8.99 12.44 11.26
CA ALA A 254 -9.46 11.95 9.97
C ALA A 254 -9.47 10.41 9.92
N VAL A 255 -8.38 9.78 10.37
CA VAL A 255 -8.27 8.31 10.38
C VAL A 255 -9.24 7.68 11.38
N THR A 256 -9.45 8.31 12.54
CA THR A 256 -10.49 7.89 13.50
C THR A 256 -11.87 7.97 12.86
N SER A 257 -12.17 9.06 12.15
CA SER A 257 -13.45 9.19 11.43
C SER A 257 -13.60 8.19 10.28
N MET A 258 -12.53 7.79 9.62
CA MET A 258 -12.56 6.70 8.64
C MET A 258 -13.01 5.39 9.29
N ARG A 259 -12.50 5.08 10.49
CA ARG A 259 -12.87 3.88 11.24
C ARG A 259 -14.32 3.95 11.73
N ASP A 260 -14.72 5.05 12.38
CA ASP A 260 -15.97 5.15 13.13
C ASP A 260 -17.16 5.52 12.22
N HIS A 261 -16.93 6.34 11.20
CA HIS A 261 -17.94 6.83 10.28
C HIS A 261 -17.81 6.29 8.86
N GLN A 262 -16.95 5.28 8.65
CA GLN A 262 -16.74 4.64 7.35
C GLN A 262 -16.39 5.62 6.22
N TRP A 263 -15.64 6.68 6.54
CA TRP A 263 -15.17 7.59 5.51
C TRP A 263 -14.25 6.87 4.53
N THR A 264 -14.40 7.20 3.26
CA THR A 264 -13.42 6.77 2.24
C THR A 264 -12.12 7.55 2.41
N GLN A 265 -11.00 6.97 1.95
CA GLN A 265 -9.69 7.61 1.98
C GLN A 265 -9.69 8.96 1.26
N GLU A 266 -10.39 9.03 0.13
CA GLU A 266 -10.54 10.26 -0.64
C GLU A 266 -11.34 11.34 0.10
N HIS A 267 -12.38 10.94 0.84
CA HIS A 267 -13.14 11.86 1.68
C HIS A 267 -12.28 12.43 2.80
N ALA A 268 -11.53 11.57 3.49
CA ALA A 268 -10.64 11.97 4.57
C ALA A 268 -9.56 12.97 4.09
N LEU A 269 -8.93 12.71 2.95
CA LEU A 269 -7.93 13.62 2.37
C LEU A 269 -8.53 14.96 1.95
N ARG A 270 -9.72 14.97 1.35
CA ARG A 270 -10.42 16.24 1.03
C ARG A 270 -10.78 17.02 2.29
N TRP A 271 -11.23 16.33 3.33
CA TRP A 271 -11.53 16.97 4.62
C TRP A 271 -10.27 17.57 5.24
N LEU A 272 -9.16 16.82 5.28
CA LEU A 272 -7.86 17.32 5.75
C LEU A 272 -7.42 18.58 5.01
N ALA A 273 -7.44 18.55 3.69
CA ALA A 273 -7.07 19.71 2.87
C ALA A 273 -7.94 20.94 3.18
N LYS A 274 -9.23 20.75 3.36
CA LYS A 274 -10.17 21.84 3.71
C LYS A 274 -9.89 22.41 5.10
N GLU A 275 -9.64 21.55 6.11
CA GLU A 275 -9.36 22.00 7.47
C GLU A 275 -8.05 22.77 7.57
N VAL A 276 -7.00 22.30 6.88
CA VAL A 276 -5.71 23.02 6.81
C VAL A 276 -5.90 24.39 6.18
N ALA A 277 -6.58 24.47 5.03
CA ALA A 277 -6.86 25.73 4.35
C ALA A 277 -7.68 26.70 5.23
N SER A 278 -8.65 26.19 6.00
CA SER A 278 -9.46 27.00 6.93
C SER A 278 -8.61 27.58 8.06
N ARG A 279 -7.69 26.78 8.61
CA ARG A 279 -6.77 27.22 9.66
C ARG A 279 -5.76 28.25 9.18
N ASP A 280 -5.26 28.10 7.96
CA ASP A 280 -4.34 29.07 7.35
C ASP A 280 -5.03 30.41 7.07
N GLN A 281 -6.32 30.38 6.67
CA GLN A 281 -7.12 31.60 6.55
C GLN A 281 -7.39 32.28 7.90
N GLN A 282 -7.53 31.49 8.98
CA GLN A 282 -7.68 32.04 10.34
C GLN A 282 -6.35 32.53 10.94
N LYS A 283 -5.21 31.91 10.58
CA LYS A 283 -3.88 32.34 11.00
C LYS A 283 -3.40 33.61 10.29
N THR A 284 -4.04 33.93 9.17
CA THR A 284 -3.89 35.22 8.52
C THR A 284 -5.18 36.04 8.82
N PRO A 285 -5.36 36.58 10.02
CA PRO A 285 -6.27 37.70 10.16
C PRO A 285 -5.57 38.76 9.35
N GLY A 286 -5.99 38.97 8.14
CA GLY A 286 -5.68 40.19 7.43
C GLY A 286 -6.06 41.31 8.40
N LYS A 287 -5.11 41.93 9.06
CA LYS A 287 -5.30 43.24 9.66
C LYS A 287 -5.58 44.17 8.49
N PHE A 288 -6.76 43.95 7.90
CA PHE A 288 -7.31 44.95 6.99
C PHE A 288 -7.55 46.19 7.83
N THR A 289 -6.72 47.17 7.68
CA THR A 289 -7.00 48.47 8.25
C THR A 289 -7.80 49.22 7.18
N ASP A 290 -9.12 49.10 7.25
CA ASP A 290 -9.99 49.90 6.41
C ASP A 290 -10.01 51.33 7.00
N LYS A 291 -9.37 52.28 6.30
CA LYS A 291 -9.46 53.70 6.61
C LYS A 291 -10.42 54.38 5.61
N GLU A 292 -11.41 55.05 6.12
CA GLU A 292 -12.30 55.85 5.31
C GLU A 292 -11.68 57.24 5.12
N ILE A 293 -11.53 57.67 3.87
CA ILE A 293 -11.04 58.99 3.53
C ILE A 293 -12.25 59.75 2.98
N SER A 294 -12.70 60.75 3.76
CA SER A 294 -13.89 61.54 3.43
C SER A 294 -13.77 62.15 2.03
N GLY A 295 -14.79 61.91 1.20
CA GLY A 295 -14.87 62.43 -0.18
C GLY A 295 -14.02 61.68 -1.20
N ILE A 296 -13.30 60.64 -0.81
CA ILE A 296 -12.47 59.81 -1.73
C ILE A 296 -12.93 58.35 -1.75
N GLY A 297 -13.14 57.74 -0.56
CA GLY A 297 -13.55 56.34 -0.46
C GLY A 297 -12.83 55.58 0.66
N LYS A 298 -12.69 54.28 0.50
CA LYS A 298 -12.08 53.41 1.51
C LYS A 298 -10.72 52.92 1.03
N VAL A 299 -9.74 52.99 1.92
CA VAL A 299 -8.39 52.40 1.71
C VAL A 299 -8.27 51.16 2.54
N ARG A 300 -7.99 50.03 1.89
CA ARG A 300 -7.71 48.75 2.53
C ARG A 300 -6.23 48.44 2.41
N VAL A 301 -5.59 48.18 3.53
CA VAL A 301 -4.18 47.73 3.56
C VAL A 301 -4.13 46.27 3.96
N ASP A 302 -3.54 45.44 3.11
CA ASP A 302 -3.31 44.03 3.31
C ASP A 302 -1.82 43.76 3.18
N GLY A 303 -1.07 43.80 4.28
CA GLY A 303 0.35 43.54 4.34
C GLY A 303 1.16 44.23 3.22
N LYS A 304 1.20 43.61 2.05
CA LYS A 304 1.96 44.10 0.88
C LYS A 304 1.11 44.81 -0.19
N LYS A 305 -0.20 44.86 0.01
CA LYS A 305 -1.14 45.42 -0.98
C LYS A 305 -1.94 46.54 -0.37
N VAL A 306 -2.03 47.68 -1.08
CA VAL A 306 -2.92 48.78 -0.75
C VAL A 306 -3.98 48.89 -1.86
N GLU A 307 -5.24 48.81 -1.48
CA GLU A 307 -6.37 48.84 -2.39
C GLU A 307 -7.25 50.04 -2.05
N PHE A 308 -7.55 50.89 -3.07
CA PHE A 308 -8.44 52.01 -2.94
C PHE A 308 -9.80 51.69 -3.56
N ARG A 309 -10.88 51.84 -2.79
CA ARG A 309 -12.25 51.77 -3.29
C ARG A 309 -12.83 53.19 -3.32
N CYS A 310 -12.85 53.77 -4.51
CA CYS A 310 -13.34 55.11 -4.70
C CYS A 310 -14.85 55.19 -4.55
N GLU A 311 -15.35 56.34 -4.06
CA GLU A 311 -16.77 56.69 -4.14
C GLU A 311 -17.19 56.96 -5.59
N LYS A 312 -18.49 56.86 -5.87
CA LYS A 312 -19.04 57.03 -7.23
C LYS A 312 -18.73 58.38 -7.87
N THR A 313 -18.42 59.39 -7.06
CA THR A 313 -18.10 60.77 -7.47
C THR A 313 -16.60 60.94 -7.80
N VAL A 314 -15.76 59.98 -7.51
CA VAL A 314 -14.30 60.08 -7.69
C VAL A 314 -13.89 59.33 -8.96
N ASP A 315 -13.18 60.04 -9.84
CA ASP A 315 -12.53 59.41 -11.00
C ASP A 315 -11.29 58.63 -10.55
N ALA A 316 -11.42 57.29 -10.51
CA ALA A 316 -10.38 56.39 -10.07
C ALA A 316 -9.06 56.49 -10.88
N LYS A 317 -9.18 56.86 -12.18
CA LYS A 317 -8.01 57.01 -13.06
C LYS A 317 -7.23 58.27 -12.69
N ARG A 318 -7.90 59.38 -12.49
CA ARG A 318 -7.28 60.64 -12.03
C ARG A 318 -6.67 60.47 -10.63
N LEU A 319 -7.35 59.76 -9.74
CA LEU A 319 -6.80 59.49 -8.40
C LEU A 319 -5.51 58.66 -8.50
N ALA A 320 -5.46 57.64 -9.36
CA ALA A 320 -4.27 56.81 -9.57
C ALA A 320 -3.10 57.65 -10.13
N GLU A 321 -3.35 58.54 -11.09
CA GLU A 321 -2.34 59.45 -11.66
C GLU A 321 -1.77 60.42 -10.59
N GLN A 322 -2.62 60.99 -9.76
CA GLN A 322 -2.19 61.84 -8.65
C GLN A 322 -1.42 61.09 -7.59
N PHE A 323 -1.84 59.87 -7.29
CA PHE A 323 -1.16 58.99 -6.34
C PHE A 323 0.22 58.56 -6.86
N GLU A 324 0.35 58.26 -8.14
CA GLU A 324 1.65 57.96 -8.77
C GLU A 324 2.59 59.16 -8.71
N ALA A 325 2.08 60.38 -8.98
CA ALA A 325 2.86 61.60 -8.85
C ALA A 325 3.31 61.83 -7.42
N PHE A 326 2.44 61.62 -6.44
CA PHE A 326 2.75 61.71 -5.02
C PHE A 326 3.82 60.69 -4.59
N LEU A 327 3.71 59.42 -5.03
CA LEU A 327 4.70 58.37 -4.72
C LEU A 327 6.11 58.71 -5.22
N LYS A 328 6.23 59.48 -6.32
CA LYS A 328 7.53 59.92 -6.84
C LYS A 328 8.18 61.01 -5.97
N THR A 329 7.42 61.65 -5.10
CA THR A 329 7.91 62.72 -4.18
C THR A 329 8.22 62.20 -2.77
N ILE A 330 7.81 60.98 -2.44
CA ILE A 330 8.05 60.39 -1.12
C ILE A 330 9.49 59.91 -1.01
N ASP A 331 10.14 60.26 0.11
CA ASP A 331 11.43 59.64 0.47
C ASP A 331 11.24 58.17 0.77
N ARG A 332 11.99 57.30 0.03
CA ARG A 332 11.89 55.85 0.17
C ARG A 332 12.26 55.38 1.58
N SER A 333 13.11 56.11 2.30
CA SER A 333 13.49 55.76 3.67
C SER A 333 12.31 55.77 4.66
N LEU A 334 11.22 56.51 4.33
CA LEU A 334 10.01 56.59 5.16
C LEU A 334 9.02 55.43 4.96
N ILE A 335 9.23 54.59 3.92
CA ILE A 335 8.29 53.53 3.51
C ILE A 335 8.99 52.15 3.36
N THR A 336 10.30 52.08 3.52
CA THR A 336 11.04 50.80 3.54
C THR A 336 11.30 50.38 4.97
N ASN A 337 10.98 49.15 5.33
CA ASN A 337 11.46 48.54 6.57
C ASN A 337 12.94 48.22 6.38
N GLU A 338 13.83 48.76 7.25
CA GLU A 338 15.20 48.28 7.40
C GLU A 338 15.26 46.86 7.88
#